data_a874465b5b71c61a5194261b2d6db806
#
_entry.id   a874465b5b71c61a5194261b2d6db806
#
_cell.length_a   1.000
_cell.length_b   1.000
_cell.length_c   1.000
_cell.angle_alpha   90.00
_cell.angle_beta   90.00
_cell.angle_gamma   90.00
#
_symmetry.space_group_name_H-M   'P 1'
#
loop_
_entity.id
_entity.type
_entity.pdbx_description
1 polymer ?
#
loop_
_entity_poly.entity_id
_entity_poly.type
_entity_poly.pdbx_seq_one_letter_code
_entity_poly.pdbx_strand_id
1 'polypeptide(L)'
;MATLALTRVLRTCCTARQPLGLARAFASVPSAPLPTHSVVDHHVTGDAMTPSDYFAVVKLGGTQYKVTEGDVVIAEKIKDAKVGEIMDMNEVLLLGNVNQTIVGRPLISGAKVRARVEEQTLDAKIDVFKKKRRKNYRRWNGFRRQVTVLRVTEIVPVSA
;
A
#
# COMPACT_ATOMS: atom_id res chain seq x y z
N MET A 1 -93.55 23.97 29.39
CA MET A 1 -93.66 24.28 27.96
C MET A 1 -92.44 23.82 27.20
N ALA A 2 -92.73 23.07 26.18
CA ALA A 2 -91.89 22.41 25.26
C ALA A 2 -90.79 23.26 24.61
N THR A 3 -89.68 22.71 24.26
CA THR A 3 -89.30 22.68 22.85
C THR A 3 -88.13 21.68 22.63
N LEU A 4 -88.43 20.72 21.79
CA LEU A 4 -87.48 19.79 21.22
C LEU A 4 -86.53 20.51 20.25
N ALA A 5 -85.26 20.15 20.28
CA ALA A 5 -84.36 20.38 19.15
C ALA A 5 -83.54 19.10 18.88
N LEU A 6 -83.92 18.48 17.78
CA LEU A 6 -83.14 17.41 17.12
C LEU A 6 -81.79 17.97 16.66
N THR A 7 -80.74 17.36 17.02
CA THR A 7 -79.43 17.55 16.33
C THR A 7 -78.87 16.21 15.88
N ARG A 8 -78.69 16.16 14.60
CA ARG A 8 -78.36 15.09 13.69
C ARG A 8 -76.96 14.59 13.97
N VAL A 9 -76.81 13.28 14.23
CA VAL A 9 -75.57 12.60 14.30
C VAL A 9 -74.97 12.43 12.90
N LEU A 10 -73.91 13.12 12.59
CA LEU A 10 -73.04 12.80 11.45
C LEU A 10 -71.89 11.87 11.91
N ARG A 11 -72.02 10.62 11.52
CA ARG A 11 -70.99 9.66 11.61
C ARG A 11 -69.88 9.97 10.55
N THR A 12 -68.77 10.53 10.95
CA THR A 12 -67.60 10.60 10.09
C THR A 12 -66.71 9.42 10.43
N CYS A 13 -66.75 8.41 9.59
CA CYS A 13 -65.90 7.28 9.61
C CYS A 13 -64.53 7.68 9.02
N CYS A 14 -63.61 8.10 9.84
CA CYS A 14 -62.22 8.24 9.43
C CYS A 14 -61.44 7.01 9.86
N THR A 15 -61.34 6.04 8.98
CA THR A 15 -60.38 4.95 9.08
C THR A 15 -58.99 5.53 8.89
N ALA A 16 -58.31 5.80 9.99
CA ALA A 16 -56.90 6.09 9.99
C ALA A 16 -56.13 4.81 9.56
N ARG A 17 -55.72 4.77 8.31
CA ARG A 17 -54.71 3.81 7.84
C ARG A 17 -53.41 4.16 8.52
N GLN A 18 -53.00 3.34 9.47
CA GLN A 18 -51.63 3.34 9.98
C GLN A 18 -50.68 2.91 8.85
N PRO A 19 -49.65 3.68 8.54
CA PRO A 19 -48.59 3.19 7.65
C PRO A 19 -47.82 2.13 8.41
N LEU A 20 -47.88 0.90 7.94
CA LEU A 20 -46.95 -0.15 8.30
C LEU A 20 -45.55 0.25 7.79
N GLY A 21 -44.90 1.13 8.51
CA GLY A 21 -43.48 1.42 8.34
C GLY A 21 -42.68 0.27 8.89
N LEU A 22 -42.39 -0.71 8.07
CA LEU A 22 -41.30 -1.64 8.28
C LEU A 22 -39.97 -0.82 8.24
N ALA A 23 -39.65 -0.18 9.35
CA ALA A 23 -38.29 0.31 9.60
C ALA A 23 -37.41 -0.92 9.72
N ARG A 24 -36.84 -1.32 8.58
CA ARG A 24 -35.77 -2.28 8.51
C ARG A 24 -34.59 -1.64 9.26
N ALA A 25 -34.44 -1.97 10.53
CA ALA A 25 -33.25 -1.65 11.29
C ALA A 25 -32.07 -2.31 10.57
N PHE A 26 -31.31 -1.53 9.80
CA PHE A 26 -29.99 -1.94 9.38
C PHE A 26 -29.17 -2.03 10.66
N ALA A 27 -29.08 -3.24 11.21
CA ALA A 27 -28.11 -3.55 12.21
C ALA A 27 -26.74 -3.17 11.59
N SER A 28 -26.13 -2.11 12.11
CA SER A 28 -24.76 -1.76 11.79
C SER A 28 -23.90 -2.94 12.25
N VAL A 29 -23.55 -3.81 11.31
CA VAL A 29 -22.52 -4.83 11.53
C VAL A 29 -21.28 -4.06 11.94
N PRO A 30 -20.70 -4.30 13.13
CA PRO A 30 -19.44 -3.69 13.50
C PRO A 30 -18.43 -4.13 12.43
N SER A 31 -17.99 -3.19 11.62
CA SER A 31 -16.94 -3.44 10.63
C SER A 31 -15.66 -3.72 11.41
N ALA A 32 -15.36 -4.99 11.62
CA ALA A 32 -14.02 -5.37 12.04
C ALA A 32 -13.02 -4.71 11.07
N PRO A 33 -11.94 -4.11 11.57
CA PRO A 33 -10.94 -3.53 10.70
C PRO A 33 -10.48 -4.62 9.72
N LEU A 34 -10.56 -4.30 8.41
CA LEU A 34 -10.13 -5.23 7.37
C LEU A 34 -8.64 -5.56 7.60
N PRO A 35 -8.25 -6.82 7.49
CA PRO A 35 -6.85 -7.18 7.64
C PRO A 35 -5.99 -6.40 6.65
N THR A 36 -4.93 -5.77 7.14
CA THR A 36 -4.03 -4.93 6.36
C THR A 36 -3.18 -5.75 5.38
N HIS A 37 -3.14 -7.06 5.54
CA HIS A 37 -2.40 -7.97 4.67
C HIS A 37 -3.15 -9.29 4.50
N SER A 38 -2.81 -10.03 3.45
CA SER A 38 -3.25 -11.41 3.23
C SER A 38 -2.07 -12.35 3.34
N VAL A 39 -2.25 -13.48 4.01
CA VAL A 39 -1.26 -14.54 4.13
C VAL A 39 -1.65 -15.67 3.18
N VAL A 40 -0.71 -16.15 2.38
CA VAL A 40 -0.85 -17.31 1.51
C VAL A 40 0.14 -18.36 1.98
N ASP A 41 -0.37 -19.48 2.48
CA ASP A 41 0.45 -20.60 2.92
C ASP A 41 0.82 -21.50 1.75
N HIS A 42 2.06 -21.97 1.72
CA HIS A 42 2.57 -22.89 0.73
C HIS A 42 2.87 -24.24 1.39
N HIS A 43 2.29 -25.32 0.89
CA HIS A 43 2.61 -26.68 1.34
C HIS A 43 3.99 -27.10 0.79
N VAL A 44 5.05 -26.70 1.43
CA VAL A 44 6.39 -27.20 1.13
C VAL A 44 6.85 -28.06 2.28
N THR A 45 7.03 -29.35 2.01
CA THR A 45 7.68 -30.29 2.91
C THR A 45 9.20 -30.06 2.82
N GLY A 46 9.74 -29.28 3.70
CA GLY A 46 11.18 -28.96 3.71
C GLY A 46 11.64 -28.43 5.06
N ASP A 47 12.92 -28.57 5.30
CA ASP A 47 13.62 -28.31 6.56
C ASP A 47 13.34 -26.91 7.16
N ALA A 48 13.56 -26.81 8.47
CA ALA A 48 13.38 -25.57 9.22
C ALA A 48 14.25 -24.44 8.62
N MET A 49 13.58 -23.37 8.20
CA MET A 49 14.20 -22.25 7.51
C MET A 49 14.96 -21.34 8.46
N THR A 50 16.08 -20.87 7.95
CA THR A 50 16.85 -19.80 8.63
C THR A 50 16.18 -18.43 8.36
N PRO A 51 16.30 -17.47 9.28
CA PRO A 51 15.74 -16.12 9.08
C PRO A 51 16.26 -15.41 7.82
N SER A 52 17.37 -15.84 7.25
CA SER A 52 17.95 -15.32 6.00
C SER A 52 17.19 -15.68 4.72
N ASP A 53 16.20 -16.58 4.80
CA ASP A 53 15.48 -17.08 3.63
C ASP A 53 14.24 -16.24 3.25
N TYR A 54 14.13 -15.04 3.82
CA TYR A 54 13.07 -14.11 3.44
C TYR A 54 13.46 -13.26 2.25
N PHE A 55 12.49 -12.99 1.38
CA PHE A 55 12.59 -11.92 0.41
C PHE A 55 11.49 -10.91 0.64
N ALA A 56 11.76 -9.65 0.33
CA ALA A 56 10.78 -8.58 0.43
C ALA A 56 10.64 -7.84 -0.91
N VAL A 57 9.45 -7.29 -1.14
CA VAL A 57 9.25 -6.29 -2.19
C VAL A 57 9.02 -4.95 -1.50
N VAL A 58 9.95 -4.04 -1.72
CA VAL A 58 9.93 -2.70 -1.13
C VAL A 58 9.68 -1.65 -2.20
N LYS A 59 8.99 -0.59 -1.83
CA LYS A 59 8.80 0.58 -2.67
C LYS A 59 9.75 1.68 -2.21
N LEU A 60 10.59 2.16 -3.13
CA LEU A 60 11.55 3.21 -2.84
C LEU A 60 11.61 4.20 -4.00
N GLY A 61 11.40 5.48 -3.71
CA GLY A 61 11.43 6.53 -4.75
C GLY A 61 10.44 6.33 -5.89
N GLY A 62 9.30 5.65 -5.64
CA GLY A 62 8.29 5.35 -6.66
C GLY A 62 8.53 4.05 -7.44
N THR A 63 9.70 3.43 -7.32
CA THR A 63 10.06 2.16 -7.96
C THR A 63 9.96 1.02 -6.95
N GLN A 64 9.62 -0.18 -7.43
CA GLN A 64 9.53 -1.38 -6.61
C GLN A 64 10.76 -2.26 -6.84
N TYR A 65 11.33 -2.75 -5.77
CA TYR A 65 12.51 -3.62 -5.78
C TYR A 65 12.21 -4.91 -5.02
N LYS A 66 12.51 -6.04 -5.63
CA LYS A 66 12.58 -7.32 -4.92
C LYS A 66 13.97 -7.44 -4.33
N VAL A 67 14.04 -7.69 -3.04
CA VAL A 67 15.31 -7.69 -2.29
C VAL A 67 15.39 -8.89 -1.36
N THR A 68 16.62 -9.40 -1.19
CA THR A 68 16.99 -10.38 -0.18
C THR A 68 18.10 -9.79 0.70
N GLU A 69 18.42 -10.45 1.79
CA GLU A 69 19.53 -10.01 2.64
C GLU A 69 20.85 -10.09 1.88
N GLY A 70 21.67 -9.04 1.98
CA GLY A 70 22.95 -8.93 1.28
C GLY A 70 22.88 -8.29 -0.11
N ASP A 71 21.70 -8.10 -0.68
CA ASP A 71 21.52 -7.51 -2.01
C ASP A 71 21.93 -6.03 -2.05
N VAL A 72 22.43 -5.63 -3.21
CA VAL A 72 22.73 -4.23 -3.52
C VAL A 72 21.65 -3.66 -4.43
N VAL A 73 21.02 -2.58 -3.99
CA VAL A 73 19.94 -1.89 -4.70
C VAL A 73 20.43 -0.52 -5.16
N ILE A 74 20.34 -0.24 -6.45
CA ILE A 74 20.61 1.07 -7.01
C ILE A 74 19.27 1.80 -7.17
N ALA A 75 19.02 2.76 -6.29
CA ALA A 75 17.79 3.53 -6.25
C ALA A 75 17.99 4.98 -6.70
N GLU A 76 16.90 5.67 -6.99
CA GLU A 76 16.93 7.12 -7.18
C GLU A 76 17.48 7.82 -5.92
N LYS A 77 18.13 8.96 -6.11
CA LYS A 77 18.75 9.71 -5.00
C LYS A 77 17.82 9.97 -3.85
N ILE A 78 18.20 9.50 -2.66
CA ILE A 78 17.56 9.81 -1.40
C ILE A 78 18.26 11.05 -0.81
N LYS A 79 17.53 12.14 -0.64
CA LYS A 79 18.11 13.45 -0.29
C LYS A 79 18.77 13.48 1.08
N ASP A 80 18.14 12.82 2.05
CA ASP A 80 18.51 12.95 3.47
C ASP A 80 19.43 11.81 3.97
N ALA A 81 19.76 10.87 3.09
CA ALA A 81 20.59 9.72 3.43
C ALA A 81 22.10 10.08 3.39
N LYS A 82 22.83 9.75 4.44
CA LYS A 82 24.28 9.90 4.51
C LYS A 82 24.96 8.56 4.25
N VAL A 83 26.10 8.60 3.58
CA VAL A 83 26.91 7.40 3.34
C VAL A 83 27.33 6.77 4.68
N GLY A 84 27.14 5.46 4.80
CA GLY A 84 27.43 4.69 6.01
C GLY A 84 26.26 4.60 7.00
N GLU A 85 25.19 5.37 6.81
CA GLU A 85 23.99 5.33 7.65
C GLU A 85 23.09 4.13 7.34
N ILE A 86 22.44 3.59 8.37
CA ILE A 86 21.42 2.55 8.22
C ILE A 86 20.07 3.24 8.16
N MET A 87 19.29 2.94 7.13
CA MET A 87 17.94 3.45 6.97
C MET A 87 16.92 2.33 6.98
N ASP A 88 15.77 2.59 7.60
CA ASP A 88 14.64 1.68 7.64
C ASP A 88 13.68 1.98 6.48
N MET A 89 13.47 1.00 5.61
CA MET A 89 12.46 1.05 4.55
C MET A 89 11.16 0.44 5.08
N ASN A 90 10.17 1.30 5.33
CA ASN A 90 8.88 0.90 5.92
C ASN A 90 7.83 0.57 4.86
N GLU A 91 8.04 0.95 3.59
CA GLU A 91 7.08 0.69 2.51
C GLU A 91 7.28 -0.72 1.93
N VAL A 92 6.93 -1.74 2.71
CA VAL A 92 7.00 -3.14 2.30
C VAL A 92 5.65 -3.57 1.73
N LEU A 93 5.66 -4.00 0.47
CA LEU A 93 4.47 -4.42 -0.26
C LEU A 93 4.20 -5.92 -0.11
N LEU A 94 5.26 -6.70 -0.09
CA LEU A 94 5.20 -8.15 -0.02
C LEU A 94 6.40 -8.66 0.79
N LEU A 95 6.16 -9.67 1.58
CA LEU A 95 7.17 -10.44 2.29
C LEU A 95 6.93 -11.92 1.99
N GLY A 96 7.90 -12.59 1.47
CA GLY A 96 7.80 -14.00 1.10
C GLY A 96 8.87 -14.85 1.74
N ASN A 97 8.45 -16.05 2.03
CA ASN A 97 9.27 -17.14 2.50
C ASN A 97 8.89 -18.40 1.70
N VAL A 98 9.61 -19.49 1.79
CA VAL A 98 9.28 -20.75 1.12
C VAL A 98 7.90 -21.27 1.58
N ASN A 99 7.57 -21.11 2.86
CA ASN A 99 6.36 -21.66 3.44
C ASN A 99 5.13 -20.76 3.29
N GLN A 100 5.32 -19.44 3.26
CA GLN A 100 4.22 -18.49 3.20
C GLN A 100 4.59 -17.19 2.51
N THR A 101 3.61 -16.56 1.93
CA THR A 101 3.74 -15.23 1.33
C THR A 101 2.71 -14.29 1.93
N ILE A 102 3.18 -13.18 2.48
CA ILE A 102 2.35 -12.11 3.06
C ILE A 102 2.26 -10.99 2.04
N VAL A 103 1.06 -10.66 1.60
CA VAL A 103 0.80 -9.60 0.62
C VAL A 103 0.13 -8.42 1.30
N GLY A 104 0.73 -7.24 1.21
CA GLY A 104 0.20 -6.00 1.77
C GLY A 104 -1.03 -5.48 1.03
N ARG A 105 -1.91 -4.78 1.76
CA ARG A 105 -3.09 -4.10 1.21
C ARG A 105 -3.16 -2.65 1.69
N PRO A 106 -2.43 -1.73 1.12
CA PRO A 106 -1.35 -1.84 0.12
C PRO A 106 0.01 -2.19 0.73
N LEU A 107 0.22 -1.95 2.02
CA LEU A 107 1.47 -2.14 2.73
C LEU A 107 1.31 -3.14 3.88
N ILE A 108 2.39 -3.79 4.25
CA ILE A 108 2.43 -4.66 5.42
C ILE A 108 2.81 -3.82 6.63
N SER A 109 1.89 -3.67 7.58
CA SER A 109 2.19 -2.98 8.83
C SER A 109 3.13 -3.80 9.70
N GLY A 110 4.20 -3.18 10.19
CA GLY A 110 5.18 -3.80 11.08
C GLY A 110 6.38 -4.46 10.39
N ALA A 111 6.30 -4.76 9.09
CA ALA A 111 7.46 -5.21 8.33
C ALA A 111 8.40 -4.04 8.00
N LYS A 112 9.70 -4.30 8.08
CA LYS A 112 10.73 -3.32 7.75
C LYS A 112 11.89 -4.01 7.04
N VAL A 113 12.52 -3.30 6.12
CA VAL A 113 13.78 -3.71 5.52
C VAL A 113 14.85 -2.68 5.88
N ARG A 114 15.93 -3.14 6.52
CA ARG A 114 17.06 -2.30 6.87
C ARG A 114 18.09 -2.35 5.77
N ALA A 115 18.52 -1.18 5.33
CA ALA A 115 19.57 -1.07 4.35
C ALA A 115 20.61 -0.05 4.78
N ARG A 116 21.87 -0.36 4.50
CA ARG A 116 22.97 0.57 4.70
C ARG A 116 23.24 1.33 3.41
N VAL A 117 23.39 2.64 3.51
CA VAL A 117 23.79 3.47 2.39
C VAL A 117 25.29 3.27 2.13
N GLU A 118 25.63 2.68 0.99
CA GLU A 118 27.04 2.48 0.60
C GLU A 118 27.60 3.70 -0.09
N GLU A 119 26.87 4.19 -1.10
CA GLU A 119 27.33 5.30 -1.93
C GLU A 119 26.19 6.22 -2.35
N GLN A 120 26.53 7.50 -2.54
CA GLN A 120 25.70 8.42 -3.32
C GLN A 120 26.52 8.88 -4.53
N THR A 121 26.16 8.43 -5.71
CA THR A 121 26.95 8.60 -6.91
C THR A 121 26.10 9.04 -8.11
N LEU A 122 26.78 9.22 -9.23
CA LEU A 122 26.15 9.55 -10.51
C LEU A 122 26.21 8.33 -11.42
N ASP A 123 25.11 8.01 -12.05
CA ASP A 123 24.98 6.97 -13.06
C ASP A 123 25.84 7.29 -14.32
N ALA A 124 25.95 6.32 -15.21
CA ALA A 124 26.61 6.50 -16.48
C ALA A 124 26.06 7.71 -17.24
N LYS A 125 26.93 8.42 -17.96
CA LYS A 125 26.51 9.57 -18.77
C LYS A 125 25.65 9.12 -19.93
N ILE A 126 24.49 9.74 -20.07
CA ILE A 126 23.57 9.55 -21.19
C ILE A 126 23.63 10.78 -22.07
N ASP A 127 23.92 10.58 -23.34
CA ASP A 127 23.97 11.64 -24.33
C ASP A 127 22.59 11.82 -24.98
N VAL A 128 21.94 12.96 -24.69
CA VAL A 128 20.65 13.35 -25.26
C VAL A 128 20.89 14.15 -26.53
N PHE A 129 20.76 13.48 -27.67
CA PHE A 129 20.93 14.10 -28.97
C PHE A 129 19.58 14.35 -29.62
N LYS A 130 19.33 15.62 -29.98
CA LYS A 130 18.13 16.06 -30.71
C LYS A 130 18.53 16.68 -32.05
N LYS A 131 17.96 16.18 -33.14
CA LYS A 131 18.20 16.65 -34.49
C LYS A 131 16.88 16.79 -35.25
N LYS A 132 16.78 17.84 -36.10
CA LYS A 132 15.70 17.98 -37.10
C LYS A 132 16.28 17.84 -38.48
N ARG A 133 15.72 16.95 -39.29
CA ARG A 133 16.14 16.78 -40.70
C ARG A 133 15.90 18.08 -41.47
N ARG A 134 16.80 18.46 -42.36
CA ARG A 134 16.72 19.63 -43.26
C ARG A 134 16.51 20.99 -42.57
N LYS A 135 16.78 21.11 -41.26
CA LYS A 135 16.53 22.34 -40.49
C LYS A 135 17.77 22.85 -39.74
N ASN A 136 18.96 22.32 -39.97
CA ASN A 136 20.20 22.69 -39.26
C ASN A 136 20.10 22.66 -37.71
N TYR A 137 19.00 22.14 -37.16
CA TYR A 137 18.79 22.03 -35.72
C TYR A 137 19.44 20.75 -35.19
N ARG A 138 20.35 20.92 -34.29
CA ARG A 138 20.93 19.84 -33.49
C ARG A 138 21.27 20.36 -32.10
N ARG A 139 20.95 19.55 -31.07
CA ARG A 139 21.36 19.83 -29.70
C ARG A 139 21.92 18.55 -29.12
N TRP A 140 23.00 18.68 -28.41
CA TRP A 140 23.65 17.57 -27.70
C TRP A 140 23.87 18.00 -26.26
N ASN A 141 23.21 17.31 -25.31
CA ASN A 141 23.34 17.51 -23.88
C ASN A 141 23.69 16.19 -23.22
N GLY A 142 24.72 16.18 -22.39
CA GLY A 142 24.99 15.03 -21.53
C GLY A 142 24.23 15.15 -20.21
N PHE A 143 23.66 14.04 -19.75
CA PHE A 143 22.94 13.96 -18.48
C PHE A 143 23.47 12.78 -17.68
N ARG A 144 23.56 12.94 -16.35
CA ARG A 144 23.83 11.86 -15.39
C ARG A 144 22.77 11.87 -14.31
N ARG A 145 22.17 10.71 -14.09
CA ARG A 145 21.20 10.51 -13.03
C ARG A 145 21.93 10.41 -11.69
N GLN A 146 21.38 11.02 -10.66
CA GLN A 146 21.88 10.86 -9.30
C GLN A 146 21.24 9.61 -8.70
N VAL A 147 22.06 8.73 -8.15
CA VAL A 147 21.63 7.45 -7.57
C VAL A 147 22.20 7.26 -6.19
N THR A 148 21.51 6.50 -5.38
CA THR A 148 21.94 6.01 -4.07
C THR A 148 22.09 4.51 -4.13
N VAL A 149 23.23 4.00 -3.73
CA VAL A 149 23.52 2.58 -3.63
C VAL A 149 23.26 2.13 -2.19
N LEU A 150 22.36 1.17 -2.04
CA LEU A 150 21.94 0.62 -0.75
C LEU A 150 22.29 -0.85 -0.70
N ARG A 151 22.86 -1.31 0.43
CA ARG A 151 23.00 -2.73 0.73
C ARG A 151 21.98 -3.13 1.78
N VAL A 152 21.18 -4.13 1.46
CA VAL A 152 20.22 -4.71 2.39
C VAL A 152 20.97 -5.48 3.46
N THR A 153 20.78 -5.09 4.72
CA THR A 153 21.42 -5.74 5.87
C THR A 153 20.50 -6.75 6.55
N GLU A 154 19.22 -6.44 6.64
CA GLU A 154 18.29 -7.27 7.39
C GLU A 154 16.85 -7.06 6.89
N ILE A 155 16.08 -8.14 6.86
CA ILE A 155 14.64 -8.11 6.62
C ILE A 155 13.94 -8.47 7.92
N VAL A 156 13.22 -7.51 8.51
CA VAL A 156 12.45 -7.72 9.76
C VAL A 156 11.02 -8.09 9.38
N PRO A 157 10.63 -9.36 9.56
CA PRO A 157 9.25 -9.80 9.31
C PRO A 157 8.30 -9.23 10.36
N VAL A 158 7.02 -9.33 10.10
CA VAL A 158 5.99 -9.00 11.09
C VAL A 158 6.06 -10.05 12.20
N SER A 159 6.27 -9.62 13.44
CA SER A 159 6.08 -10.49 14.60
C SER A 159 4.60 -10.86 14.70
N ALA A 160 4.31 -12.16 14.62
CA ALA A 160 2.97 -12.70 14.79
C ALA A 160 2.41 -12.40 16.19
#